data_42e917cedf82d830ca62fcc2ce61bc3e
#
_entry.id   42e917cedf82d830ca62fcc2ce61bc3e
#
_cell.length_a   1.000
_cell.length_b   1.000
_cell.length_c   1.000
_cell.angle_alpha   90.00
_cell.angle_beta   90.00
_cell.angle_gamma   90.00
#
_symmetry.space_group_name_H-M   'P 1'
#
loop_
_entity.id
_entity.type
_entity.pdbx_description
1 polymer ?
#
loop_
_entity_poly.entity_id
_entity_poly.type
_entity_poly.pdbx_seq_one_letter_code
_entity_poly.pdbx_strand_id
1 'polypeptide(L)'
;MSAKHLSGKTALITGAAGGIGAEIARRFQEEGASVFVGDLNREAGEKTAASIGAVFILLDVTSEESWIAAFRTVMERAGRLDILVNNAGINIRKNIEEMDVASFDAMIAVNVKGPFMGIKHALPLMRAGGGGVILNMSSICGLVGHKFTNETYTTTKGALTMLTKSVAVRYAKDNIRCNSVHPSTVETPLVQTLFKDPERKAERLGEIPLGRLASTADVANALVFLASDEAAFINGVALPIDGGLTAY
;
A
#
# COMPACT_ATOMS: atom_id res chain seq x y z
N MET A 1 15.16 -4.67 25.77
CA MET A 1 14.52 -4.03 24.59
C MET A 1 13.95 -5.15 23.74
N SER A 2 12.67 -5.10 23.35
CA SER A 2 12.08 -6.07 22.40
C SER A 2 12.84 -6.02 21.09
N ALA A 3 13.07 -7.16 20.45
CA ALA A 3 13.68 -7.20 19.13
C ALA A 3 12.79 -6.45 18.13
N LYS A 4 13.40 -5.64 17.27
CA LYS A 4 12.66 -4.92 16.23
C LYS A 4 12.20 -5.90 15.15
N HIS A 5 10.92 -5.85 14.77
CA HIS A 5 10.27 -6.82 13.89
C HIS A 5 10.83 -6.85 12.45
N LEU A 6 11.42 -5.75 11.97
CA LEU A 6 11.94 -5.61 10.61
C LEU A 6 13.45 -5.36 10.56
N SER A 7 14.17 -5.72 11.63
CA SER A 7 15.61 -5.51 11.73
C SER A 7 16.35 -6.15 10.55
N GLY A 8 17.19 -5.37 9.85
CA GLY A 8 18.00 -5.84 8.70
C GLY A 8 17.22 -6.07 7.40
N LYS A 9 15.91 -5.77 7.36
CA LYS A 9 15.11 -5.83 6.14
C LYS A 9 15.23 -4.52 5.35
N THR A 10 15.16 -4.61 4.04
CA THR A 10 15.10 -3.45 3.12
C THR A 10 13.71 -3.36 2.50
N ALA A 11 13.07 -2.19 2.63
CA ALA A 11 11.70 -1.95 2.17
C ALA A 11 11.61 -0.78 1.19
N LEU A 12 10.92 -0.98 0.06
CA LEU A 12 10.46 0.08 -0.84
C LEU A 12 8.95 0.30 -0.64
N ILE A 13 8.55 1.53 -0.35
CA ILE A 13 7.16 1.90 -0.12
C ILE A 13 6.76 2.96 -1.14
N THR A 14 5.72 2.71 -1.94
CA THR A 14 5.25 3.63 -2.97
C THR A 14 4.14 4.56 -2.44
N GLY A 15 4.06 5.79 -2.97
CA GLY A 15 3.10 6.79 -2.48
C GLY A 15 3.39 7.18 -1.04
N ALA A 16 4.67 7.26 -0.67
CA ALA A 16 5.10 7.42 0.70
C ALA A 16 5.53 8.87 1.08
N ALA A 17 5.24 9.85 0.22
CA ALA A 17 5.46 11.26 0.53
C ALA A 17 4.51 11.79 1.61
N GLY A 18 3.39 11.13 1.89
CA GLY A 18 2.39 11.57 2.87
C GLY A 18 1.38 10.50 3.25
N GLY A 19 0.44 10.85 4.13
CA GLY A 19 -0.69 10.01 4.51
C GLY A 19 -0.30 8.64 5.07
N ILE A 20 -1.00 7.60 4.60
CA ILE A 20 -0.78 6.21 5.03
C ILE A 20 0.64 5.76 4.68
N GLY A 21 1.13 6.07 3.47
CA GLY A 21 2.45 5.64 3.02
C GLY A 21 3.60 6.21 3.86
N ALA A 22 3.52 7.48 4.25
CA ALA A 22 4.50 8.11 5.14
C ALA A 22 4.49 7.48 6.54
N GLU A 23 3.32 7.15 7.08
CA GLU A 23 3.21 6.47 8.37
C GLU A 23 3.76 5.03 8.30
N ILE A 24 3.50 4.29 7.21
CA ILE A 24 4.12 2.98 6.99
C ILE A 24 5.65 3.11 6.98
N ALA A 25 6.18 4.09 6.24
CA ALA A 25 7.62 4.33 6.15
C ALA A 25 8.23 4.62 7.53
N ARG A 26 7.58 5.48 8.31
CA ARG A 26 8.00 5.82 9.69
C ARG A 26 8.02 4.58 10.59
N ARG A 27 6.94 3.79 10.59
CA ARG A 27 6.84 2.59 11.43
C ARG A 27 7.85 1.52 11.02
N PHE A 28 8.05 1.31 9.71
CA PHE A 28 9.05 0.35 9.23
C PHE A 28 10.48 0.74 9.66
N GLN A 29 10.80 2.05 9.60
CA GLN A 29 12.09 2.56 10.07
C GLN A 29 12.26 2.37 11.59
N GLU A 30 11.21 2.63 12.37
CA GLU A 30 11.23 2.41 13.83
C GLU A 30 11.43 0.93 14.17
N GLU A 31 10.85 0.03 13.36
CA GLU A 31 11.01 -1.42 13.49
C GLU A 31 12.32 -1.96 12.88
N GLY A 32 13.21 -1.08 12.45
CA GLY A 32 14.57 -1.42 12.07
C GLY A 32 14.80 -1.77 10.62
N ALA A 33 13.83 -1.51 9.73
CA ALA A 33 14.03 -1.66 8.30
C ALA A 33 14.85 -0.50 7.73
N SER A 34 15.63 -0.76 6.67
CA SER A 34 16.16 0.26 5.78
C SER A 34 15.08 0.66 4.77
N VAL A 35 14.56 1.90 4.88
CA VAL A 35 13.38 2.32 4.13
C VAL A 35 13.74 3.19 2.92
N PHE A 36 13.10 2.90 1.80
CA PHE A 36 13.09 3.71 0.59
C PHE A 36 11.68 4.28 0.38
N VAL A 37 11.59 5.61 0.37
CA VAL A 37 10.35 6.39 0.17
C VAL A 37 10.20 6.66 -1.32
N GLY A 38 9.32 5.93 -2.01
CA GLY A 38 9.05 6.13 -3.43
C GLY A 38 7.81 7.01 -3.63
N ASP A 39 7.94 8.13 -4.35
CA ASP A 39 6.81 9.00 -4.67
C ASP A 39 7.08 9.86 -5.91
N LEU A 40 6.01 10.35 -6.54
CA LEU A 40 6.07 11.30 -7.65
C LEU A 40 6.33 12.73 -7.15
N ASN A 41 5.89 13.06 -5.94
CA ASN A 41 6.09 14.36 -5.31
C ASN A 41 7.47 14.42 -4.63
N ARG A 42 8.46 14.97 -5.35
CA ARG A 42 9.84 15.06 -4.89
C ARG A 42 9.96 15.83 -3.58
N GLU A 43 9.39 17.02 -3.49
CA GLU A 43 9.55 17.91 -2.33
C GLU A 43 8.99 17.24 -1.06
N ALA A 44 7.77 16.76 -1.11
CA ALA A 44 7.15 16.09 0.04
C ALA A 44 7.85 14.76 0.36
N GLY A 45 8.29 14.01 -0.65
CA GLY A 45 8.99 12.73 -0.47
C GLY A 45 10.38 12.90 0.17
N GLU A 46 11.15 13.87 -0.27
CA GLU A 46 12.45 14.21 0.33
C GLU A 46 12.28 14.65 1.79
N LYS A 47 11.26 15.48 2.09
CA LYS A 47 10.94 15.90 3.46
C LYS A 47 10.58 14.72 4.34
N THR A 48 9.72 13.82 3.86
CA THR A 48 9.34 12.60 4.61
C THR A 48 10.55 11.71 4.85
N ALA A 49 11.34 11.42 3.82
CA ALA A 49 12.53 10.59 3.94
C ALA A 49 13.54 11.16 4.93
N ALA A 50 13.83 12.47 4.84
CA ALA A 50 14.74 13.15 5.77
C ALA A 50 14.26 13.09 7.22
N SER A 51 12.94 13.20 7.46
CA SER A 51 12.37 13.19 8.82
C SER A 51 12.52 11.85 9.56
N ILE A 52 12.71 10.76 8.82
CA ILE A 52 12.82 9.40 9.37
C ILE A 52 14.18 8.74 9.10
N GLY A 53 15.13 9.45 8.47
CA GLY A 53 16.42 8.87 8.08
C GLY A 53 16.35 7.83 6.96
N ALA A 54 15.37 7.95 6.06
CA ALA A 54 15.16 7.08 4.91
C ALA A 54 15.76 7.68 3.61
N VAL A 55 15.76 6.91 2.53
CA VAL A 55 16.19 7.35 1.20
C VAL A 55 14.97 7.66 0.34
N PHE A 56 14.92 8.85 -0.27
CA PHE A 56 13.91 9.19 -1.25
C PHE A 56 14.26 8.66 -2.65
N ILE A 57 13.27 8.15 -3.36
CA ILE A 57 13.33 7.75 -4.77
C ILE A 57 12.18 8.41 -5.53
N LEU A 58 12.50 9.19 -6.57
CA LEU A 58 11.48 9.67 -7.49
C LEU A 58 10.91 8.49 -8.26
N LEU A 59 9.63 8.18 -8.04
CA LEU A 59 8.98 7.01 -8.63
C LEU A 59 7.61 7.36 -9.17
N ASP A 60 7.50 7.32 -10.50
CA ASP A 60 6.22 7.24 -11.20
C ASP A 60 5.84 5.78 -11.37
N VAL A 61 4.85 5.33 -10.60
CA VAL A 61 4.38 3.94 -10.64
C VAL A 61 3.72 3.55 -11.97
N THR A 62 3.41 4.51 -12.83
CA THR A 62 2.83 4.26 -14.17
C THR A 62 3.88 4.02 -15.25
N SER A 63 5.16 4.31 -14.96
CA SER A 63 6.31 4.11 -15.87
C SER A 63 7.13 2.89 -15.46
N GLU A 64 7.31 1.95 -16.38
CA GLU A 64 8.15 0.79 -16.18
C GLU A 64 9.63 1.15 -16.03
N GLU A 65 10.11 2.16 -16.78
CA GLU A 65 11.47 2.67 -16.70
C GLU A 65 11.74 3.27 -15.31
N SER A 66 10.74 3.96 -14.75
CA SER A 66 10.83 4.52 -13.38
C SER A 66 10.97 3.41 -12.33
N TRP A 67 10.24 2.30 -12.46
CA TRP A 67 10.39 1.13 -11.60
C TRP A 67 11.78 0.51 -11.72
N ILE A 68 12.31 0.33 -12.94
CA ILE A 68 13.66 -0.21 -13.17
C ILE A 68 14.72 0.67 -12.50
N ALA A 69 14.60 1.99 -12.67
CA ALA A 69 15.52 2.94 -12.03
C ALA A 69 15.41 2.91 -10.50
N ALA A 70 14.20 2.83 -9.96
CA ALA A 70 13.96 2.73 -8.51
C ALA A 70 14.62 1.49 -7.90
N PHE A 71 14.38 0.32 -8.48
CA PHE A 71 15.00 -0.92 -7.99
C PHE A 71 16.52 -0.94 -8.16
N ARG A 72 17.06 -0.34 -9.22
CA ARG A 72 18.50 -0.15 -9.36
C ARG A 72 19.06 0.64 -8.17
N THR A 73 18.44 1.77 -7.83
CA THR A 73 18.82 2.58 -6.67
C THR A 73 18.77 1.81 -5.35
N VAL A 74 17.69 1.00 -5.14
CA VAL A 74 17.58 0.14 -3.95
C VAL A 74 18.74 -0.85 -3.89
N MET A 75 19.04 -1.53 -5.00
CA MET A 75 20.13 -2.53 -5.05
C MET A 75 21.51 -1.90 -4.88
N GLU A 76 21.78 -0.73 -5.48
CA GLU A 76 23.04 -0.01 -5.32
C GLU A 76 23.27 0.46 -3.87
N ARG A 77 22.21 0.85 -3.17
CA ARG A 77 22.29 1.40 -1.81
C ARG A 77 22.25 0.35 -0.71
N ALA A 78 21.44 -0.69 -0.88
CA ALA A 78 21.17 -1.68 0.16
C ALA A 78 21.57 -3.12 -0.21
N GLY A 79 21.85 -3.40 -1.49
CA GLY A 79 22.25 -4.73 -1.97
C GLY A 79 21.14 -5.78 -1.95
N ARG A 80 19.93 -5.45 -1.47
CA ARG A 80 18.80 -6.37 -1.34
C ARG A 80 17.46 -5.65 -1.34
N LEU A 81 16.39 -6.38 -1.64
CA LEU A 81 15.01 -5.98 -1.45
C LEU A 81 14.26 -7.09 -0.73
N ASP A 82 13.76 -6.82 0.48
CA ASP A 82 12.98 -7.77 1.27
C ASP A 82 11.49 -7.51 1.25
N ILE A 83 11.11 -6.22 1.19
CA ILE A 83 9.71 -5.82 1.31
C ILE A 83 9.38 -4.81 0.22
N LEU A 84 8.30 -5.09 -0.53
CA LEU A 84 7.66 -4.13 -1.43
C LEU A 84 6.28 -3.78 -0.90
N VAL A 85 6.01 -2.48 -0.66
CA VAL A 85 4.68 -1.99 -0.32
C VAL A 85 4.12 -1.17 -1.48
N ASN A 86 3.16 -1.74 -2.20
CA ASN A 86 2.39 -1.06 -3.24
C ASN A 86 1.25 -0.26 -2.57
N ASN A 87 1.56 0.95 -2.10
CA ASN A 87 0.61 1.83 -1.45
C ASN A 87 0.11 2.97 -2.36
N ALA A 88 0.89 3.40 -3.36
CA ALA A 88 0.46 4.43 -4.30
C ALA A 88 -0.91 4.11 -4.92
N GLY A 89 -1.78 5.09 -4.95
CA GLY A 89 -3.12 4.92 -5.50
C GLY A 89 -3.87 6.25 -5.60
N ILE A 90 -4.79 6.32 -6.55
CA ILE A 90 -5.66 7.47 -6.78
C ILE A 90 -7.13 7.04 -6.78
N ASN A 91 -8.00 7.98 -6.44
CA ASN A 91 -9.46 7.83 -6.53
C ASN A 91 -10.05 9.08 -7.18
N ILE A 92 -10.44 8.99 -8.45
CA ILE A 92 -11.16 10.03 -9.19
C ILE A 92 -12.65 9.81 -8.91
N ARG A 93 -13.26 10.73 -8.15
CA ARG A 93 -14.60 10.58 -7.59
C ARG A 93 -15.69 11.00 -8.59
N LYS A 94 -15.95 10.14 -9.56
CA LYS A 94 -17.06 10.24 -10.50
C LYS A 94 -17.82 8.93 -10.46
N ASN A 95 -19.16 8.96 -10.57
CA ASN A 95 -19.95 7.75 -10.75
C ASN A 95 -19.73 7.16 -12.15
N ILE A 96 -20.23 5.96 -12.43
CA ILE A 96 -19.96 5.25 -13.67
C ILE A 96 -20.44 6.03 -14.92
N GLU A 97 -21.56 6.76 -14.81
CA GLU A 97 -22.14 7.51 -15.93
C GLU A 97 -21.32 8.77 -16.25
N GLU A 98 -20.64 9.34 -15.25
CA GLU A 98 -19.80 10.54 -15.38
C GLU A 98 -18.33 10.21 -15.63
N MET A 99 -17.93 8.96 -15.45
CA MET A 99 -16.53 8.53 -15.57
C MET A 99 -16.11 8.49 -17.03
N ASP A 100 -15.30 9.46 -17.45
CA ASP A 100 -14.67 9.42 -18.76
C ASP A 100 -13.57 8.33 -18.82
N VAL A 101 -13.31 7.83 -20.05
CA VAL A 101 -12.36 6.74 -20.29
C VAL A 101 -10.95 7.12 -19.83
N ALA A 102 -10.53 8.38 -20.02
CA ALA A 102 -9.20 8.83 -19.61
C ALA A 102 -9.03 8.79 -18.08
N SER A 103 -10.06 9.16 -17.32
CA SER A 103 -10.08 9.05 -15.84
C SER A 103 -10.08 7.59 -15.40
N PHE A 104 -10.81 6.71 -16.08
CA PHE A 104 -10.77 5.27 -15.85
C PHE A 104 -9.36 4.72 -16.10
N ASP A 105 -8.76 5.01 -17.25
CA ASP A 105 -7.43 4.54 -17.61
C ASP A 105 -6.36 5.04 -16.65
N ALA A 106 -6.45 6.27 -16.17
CA ALA A 106 -5.55 6.82 -15.17
C ALA A 106 -5.61 6.01 -13.85
N MET A 107 -6.82 5.65 -13.37
CA MET A 107 -6.97 4.80 -12.19
C MET A 107 -6.44 3.39 -12.42
N ILE A 108 -6.65 2.79 -13.58
CA ILE A 108 -6.07 1.49 -13.95
C ILE A 108 -4.54 1.59 -14.01
N ALA A 109 -3.99 2.65 -14.60
CA ALA A 109 -2.53 2.83 -14.71
C ALA A 109 -1.87 2.88 -13.33
N VAL A 110 -2.41 3.67 -12.39
CA VAL A 110 -1.84 3.82 -11.06
C VAL A 110 -2.15 2.63 -10.15
N ASN A 111 -3.44 2.25 -10.04
CA ASN A 111 -3.89 1.31 -9.01
C ASN A 111 -3.71 -0.17 -9.38
N VAL A 112 -3.54 -0.50 -10.66
CA VAL A 112 -3.45 -1.89 -11.16
C VAL A 112 -2.13 -2.13 -11.87
N LYS A 113 -1.83 -1.38 -12.94
CA LYS A 113 -0.58 -1.55 -13.71
C LYS A 113 0.64 -1.19 -12.86
N GLY A 114 0.57 -0.15 -12.03
CA GLY A 114 1.64 0.24 -11.12
C GLY A 114 2.08 -0.91 -10.21
N PRO A 115 1.20 -1.46 -9.36
CA PRO A 115 1.52 -2.63 -8.54
C PRO A 115 1.97 -3.85 -9.35
N PHE A 116 1.37 -4.10 -10.52
CA PHE A 116 1.80 -5.19 -11.40
C PHE A 116 3.27 -5.02 -11.82
N MET A 117 3.68 -3.83 -12.28
CA MET A 117 5.07 -3.55 -12.67
C MET A 117 6.01 -3.63 -11.47
N GLY A 118 5.61 -3.07 -10.31
CA GLY A 118 6.37 -3.19 -9.08
C GLY A 118 6.63 -4.66 -8.71
N ILE A 119 5.60 -5.50 -8.73
CA ILE A 119 5.72 -6.94 -8.47
C ILE A 119 6.62 -7.61 -9.51
N LYS A 120 6.39 -7.35 -10.81
CA LYS A 120 7.17 -7.93 -11.92
C LYS A 120 8.68 -7.74 -11.71
N HIS A 121 9.10 -6.54 -11.33
CA HIS A 121 10.52 -6.20 -11.17
C HIS A 121 11.08 -6.54 -9.77
N ALA A 122 10.24 -6.63 -8.73
CA ALA A 122 10.65 -7.07 -7.40
C ALA A 122 10.93 -8.57 -7.33
N LEU A 123 10.15 -9.40 -8.02
CA LEU A 123 10.24 -10.87 -7.94
C LEU A 123 11.62 -11.42 -8.21
N PRO A 124 12.36 -11.02 -9.28
CA PRO A 124 13.73 -11.51 -9.51
C PRO A 124 14.70 -11.14 -8.39
N LEU A 125 14.56 -9.92 -7.83
CA LEU A 125 15.42 -9.42 -6.76
C LEU A 125 15.17 -10.16 -5.46
N MET A 126 13.89 -10.35 -5.09
CA MET A 126 13.50 -11.11 -3.92
C MET A 126 13.94 -12.57 -4.01
N ARG A 127 13.78 -13.20 -5.19
CA ARG A 127 14.24 -14.58 -5.41
C ARG A 127 15.75 -14.69 -5.23
N ALA A 128 16.52 -13.77 -5.79
CA ALA A 128 17.98 -13.72 -5.62
C ALA A 128 18.39 -13.49 -4.15
N GLY A 129 17.59 -12.76 -3.39
CA GLY A 129 17.77 -12.52 -1.96
C GLY A 129 17.30 -13.66 -1.03
N GLY A 130 16.72 -14.75 -1.59
CA GLY A 130 16.22 -15.90 -0.82
C GLY A 130 14.76 -15.78 -0.34
N GLY A 131 14.02 -14.81 -0.83
CA GLY A 131 12.60 -14.58 -0.52
C GLY A 131 12.25 -13.14 -0.31
N GLY A 132 10.99 -12.88 0.04
CA GLY A 132 10.52 -11.52 0.29
C GLY A 132 9.04 -11.42 0.64
N VAL A 133 8.59 -10.20 0.90
CA VAL A 133 7.19 -9.90 1.23
C VAL A 133 6.67 -8.79 0.34
N ILE A 134 5.53 -9.02 -0.29
CA ILE A 134 4.81 -8.04 -1.09
C ILE A 134 3.50 -7.71 -0.36
N LEU A 135 3.29 -6.42 -0.09
CA LEU A 135 2.09 -5.91 0.57
C LEU A 135 1.38 -4.94 -0.36
N ASN A 136 0.13 -5.23 -0.68
CA ASN A 136 -0.68 -4.44 -1.58
C ASN A 136 -1.75 -3.67 -0.81
N MET A 137 -1.76 -2.34 -0.93
CA MET A 137 -2.78 -1.47 -0.34
C MET A 137 -4.03 -1.49 -1.21
N SER A 138 -4.96 -2.38 -0.86
CA SER A 138 -6.29 -2.41 -1.47
C SER A 138 -7.25 -1.47 -0.71
N SER A 139 -8.47 -1.87 -0.48
CA SER A 139 -9.54 -1.18 0.23
C SER A 139 -10.63 -2.19 0.57
N ILE A 140 -11.53 -1.88 1.52
CA ILE A 140 -12.79 -2.62 1.68
C ILE A 140 -13.54 -2.76 0.35
N CYS A 141 -13.42 -1.75 -0.53
CA CYS A 141 -13.99 -1.77 -1.87
C CYS A 141 -13.41 -2.87 -2.79
N GLY A 142 -12.30 -3.48 -2.43
CA GLY A 142 -11.78 -4.68 -3.09
C GLY A 142 -12.37 -6.00 -2.56
N LEU A 143 -13.24 -5.93 -1.54
CA LEU A 143 -13.94 -7.07 -0.93
C LEU A 143 -15.45 -7.00 -1.14
N VAL A 144 -16.02 -5.81 -1.00
CA VAL A 144 -17.47 -5.58 -1.08
C VAL A 144 -17.78 -4.36 -1.94
N GLY A 145 -18.98 -4.30 -2.51
CA GLY A 145 -19.52 -3.07 -3.07
C GLY A 145 -19.80 -2.07 -1.95
N HIS A 146 -19.45 -0.80 -2.16
CA HIS A 146 -19.61 0.22 -1.14
C HIS A 146 -20.32 1.46 -1.72
N LYS A 147 -21.49 1.82 -1.16
CA LYS A 147 -22.41 2.84 -1.69
C LYS A 147 -21.80 4.24 -1.87
N PHE A 148 -20.71 4.56 -1.17
CA PHE A 148 -20.05 5.86 -1.24
C PHE A 148 -18.75 5.85 -2.06
N THR A 149 -18.49 4.77 -2.76
CA THR A 149 -17.28 4.62 -3.57
C THR A 149 -17.68 4.33 -5.01
N ASN A 150 -17.01 4.99 -5.95
CA ASN A 150 -17.28 4.77 -7.36
C ASN A 150 -16.86 3.37 -7.82
N GLU A 151 -17.50 2.92 -8.88
CA GLU A 151 -17.36 1.58 -9.44
C GLU A 151 -15.96 1.34 -10.00
N THR A 152 -15.36 2.37 -10.60
CA THR A 152 -14.00 2.28 -11.15
C THR A 152 -12.96 2.02 -10.06
N TYR A 153 -13.02 2.76 -8.94
CA TYR A 153 -12.12 2.51 -7.82
C TYR A 153 -12.30 1.10 -7.24
N THR A 154 -13.56 0.68 -7.06
CA THR A 154 -13.92 -0.67 -6.63
C THR A 154 -13.34 -1.73 -7.57
N THR A 155 -13.46 -1.53 -8.89
CA THR A 155 -12.87 -2.40 -9.92
C THR A 155 -11.36 -2.50 -9.76
N THR A 156 -10.64 -1.38 -9.58
CA THR A 156 -9.18 -1.39 -9.43
C THR A 156 -8.73 -2.11 -8.17
N LYS A 157 -9.46 -1.94 -7.05
CA LYS A 157 -9.11 -2.56 -5.77
C LYS A 157 -9.47 -4.05 -5.74
N GLY A 158 -10.54 -4.47 -6.43
CA GLY A 158 -10.84 -5.88 -6.68
C GLY A 158 -9.77 -6.57 -7.53
N ALA A 159 -9.31 -5.90 -8.61
CA ALA A 159 -8.22 -6.41 -9.44
C ALA A 159 -6.93 -6.62 -8.63
N LEU A 160 -6.58 -5.67 -7.75
CA LEU A 160 -5.38 -5.78 -6.90
C LEU A 160 -5.51 -6.92 -5.88
N THR A 161 -6.72 -7.17 -5.34
CA THR A 161 -7.01 -8.30 -4.45
C THR A 161 -6.74 -9.63 -5.14
N MET A 162 -7.21 -9.80 -6.36
CA MET A 162 -6.99 -11.05 -7.11
C MET A 162 -5.56 -11.20 -7.61
N LEU A 163 -4.89 -10.10 -8.00
CA LEU A 163 -3.45 -10.11 -8.30
C LEU A 163 -2.64 -10.62 -7.10
N THR A 164 -2.96 -10.14 -5.90
CA THR A 164 -2.33 -10.58 -4.65
C THR A 164 -2.40 -12.10 -4.47
N LYS A 165 -3.59 -12.67 -4.59
CA LYS A 165 -3.82 -14.12 -4.45
C LYS A 165 -3.07 -14.93 -5.51
N SER A 166 -3.09 -14.46 -6.75
CA SER A 166 -2.38 -15.11 -7.86
C SER A 166 -0.86 -15.14 -7.64
N VAL A 167 -0.28 -14.01 -7.20
CA VAL A 167 1.15 -13.91 -6.87
C VAL A 167 1.49 -14.80 -5.68
N ALA A 168 0.70 -14.77 -4.62
CA ALA A 168 0.91 -15.57 -3.41
C ALA A 168 1.02 -17.07 -3.71
N VAL A 169 0.12 -17.60 -4.54
CA VAL A 169 0.12 -19.03 -4.91
C VAL A 169 1.31 -19.37 -5.79
N ARG A 170 1.59 -18.53 -6.80
CA ARG A 170 2.57 -18.83 -7.83
C ARG A 170 4.02 -18.77 -7.34
N TYR A 171 4.32 -17.85 -6.41
CA TYR A 171 5.69 -17.58 -5.95
C TYR A 171 5.99 -18.04 -4.52
N ALA A 172 5.09 -18.80 -3.90
CA ALA A 172 5.29 -19.38 -2.57
C ALA A 172 6.56 -20.26 -2.49
N LYS A 173 6.87 -21.01 -3.55
CA LYS A 173 8.06 -21.85 -3.62
C LYS A 173 9.38 -21.07 -3.66
N ASP A 174 9.31 -19.80 -4.05
CA ASP A 174 10.44 -18.87 -4.03
C ASP A 174 10.59 -18.18 -2.66
N ASN A 175 9.88 -18.65 -1.62
CA ASN A 175 9.82 -18.02 -0.30
C ASN A 175 9.33 -16.54 -0.37
N ILE A 176 8.41 -16.23 -1.31
CA ILE A 176 7.82 -14.91 -1.48
C ILE A 176 6.36 -14.95 -1.03
N ARG A 177 6.02 -14.15 -0.02
CA ARG A 177 4.65 -13.95 0.45
C ARG A 177 4.04 -12.71 -0.20
N CYS A 178 2.76 -12.78 -0.52
CA CYS A 178 2.03 -11.64 -1.07
C CYS A 178 0.68 -11.54 -0.38
N ASN A 179 0.43 -10.41 0.30
CA ASN A 179 -0.81 -10.16 1.03
C ASN A 179 -1.39 -8.79 0.67
N SER A 180 -2.69 -8.61 0.83
CA SER A 180 -3.34 -7.30 0.70
C SER A 180 -4.00 -6.88 2.00
N VAL A 181 -3.99 -5.57 2.26
CA VAL A 181 -4.73 -4.95 3.35
C VAL A 181 -5.87 -4.11 2.78
N HIS A 182 -6.98 -4.11 3.50
CA HIS A 182 -8.24 -3.53 3.06
C HIS A 182 -8.77 -2.53 4.09
N PRO A 183 -8.18 -1.32 4.15
CA PRO A 183 -8.67 -0.29 5.05
C PRO A 183 -10.07 0.18 4.64
N SER A 184 -10.87 0.56 5.63
CA SER A 184 -12.02 1.45 5.46
C SER A 184 -11.56 2.91 5.32
N THR A 185 -12.39 3.87 5.70
CA THR A 185 -11.99 5.28 5.71
C THR A 185 -10.91 5.51 6.76
N VAL A 186 -9.72 5.96 6.30
CA VAL A 186 -8.56 6.26 7.15
C VAL A 186 -8.45 7.76 7.35
N GLU A 187 -8.25 8.20 8.59
CA GLU A 187 -8.10 9.61 8.93
C GLU A 187 -6.75 10.14 8.43
N THR A 188 -6.81 10.81 7.28
CA THR A 188 -5.68 11.48 6.63
C THR A 188 -5.99 12.96 6.44
N PRO A 189 -4.99 13.84 6.20
CA PRO A 189 -5.26 15.24 5.90
C PRO A 189 -6.28 15.44 4.75
N LEU A 190 -6.22 14.59 3.73
CA LEU A 190 -7.19 14.60 2.63
C LEU A 190 -8.61 14.28 3.11
N VAL A 191 -8.76 13.26 3.95
CA VAL A 191 -10.07 12.86 4.48
C VAL A 191 -10.63 13.91 5.45
N GLN A 192 -9.79 14.54 6.25
CA GLN A 192 -10.20 15.64 7.12
C GLN A 192 -10.80 16.82 6.35
N THR A 193 -10.26 17.14 5.15
CA THR A 193 -10.85 18.17 4.28
C THR A 193 -12.23 17.77 3.73
N LEU A 194 -12.46 16.48 3.51
CA LEU A 194 -13.74 15.96 3.01
C LEU A 194 -14.83 15.87 4.10
N PHE A 195 -14.41 15.73 5.36
CA PHE A 195 -15.29 15.65 6.52
C PHE A 195 -15.51 17.00 7.24
N LYS A 196 -15.35 18.10 6.51
CA LYS A 196 -15.86 19.41 6.96
C LYS A 196 -17.40 19.44 7.08
N ASP A 197 -18.07 18.54 6.35
CA ASP A 197 -19.50 18.30 6.44
C ASP A 197 -19.78 17.30 7.59
N PRO A 198 -20.45 17.74 8.69
CA PRO A 198 -20.72 16.87 9.84
C PRO A 198 -21.65 15.69 9.52
N GLU A 199 -22.59 15.85 8.60
CA GLU A 199 -23.55 14.79 8.23
C GLU A 199 -22.81 13.66 7.51
N ARG A 200 -21.97 13.99 6.54
CA ARG A 200 -21.10 13.01 5.86
C ARG A 200 -20.15 12.30 6.82
N LYS A 201 -19.62 13.03 7.80
CA LYS A 201 -18.76 12.43 8.83
C LYS A 201 -19.55 11.45 9.69
N ALA A 202 -20.73 11.85 10.17
CA ALA A 202 -21.59 10.99 10.98
C ALA A 202 -22.04 9.75 10.22
N GLU A 203 -22.39 9.88 8.93
CA GLU A 203 -22.75 8.75 8.07
C GLU A 203 -21.60 7.75 7.93
N ARG A 204 -20.36 8.22 7.70
CA ARG A 204 -19.17 7.34 7.62
C ARG A 204 -18.83 6.68 8.94
N LEU A 205 -18.98 7.36 10.05
CA LEU A 205 -18.77 6.78 11.39
C LEU A 205 -19.85 5.75 11.71
N GLY A 206 -21.10 5.98 11.30
CA GLY A 206 -22.21 5.06 11.52
C GLY A 206 -22.08 3.70 10.80
N GLU A 207 -21.21 3.61 9.77
CA GLU A 207 -20.93 2.35 9.08
C GLU A 207 -19.91 1.47 9.80
N ILE A 208 -19.14 2.04 10.72
CA ILE A 208 -18.01 1.34 11.37
C ILE A 208 -18.41 0.90 12.77
N PRO A 209 -18.57 -0.41 13.04
CA PRO A 209 -18.95 -0.91 14.36
C PRO A 209 -18.09 -0.41 15.53
N LEU A 210 -16.78 -0.22 15.33
CA LEU A 210 -15.89 0.36 16.35
C LEU A 210 -16.12 1.84 16.61
N GLY A 211 -17.02 2.53 15.88
CA GLY A 211 -17.43 3.91 16.12
C GLY A 211 -16.37 4.99 15.88
N ARG A 212 -15.26 4.65 15.23
CA ARG A 212 -14.19 5.58 14.84
C ARG A 212 -13.62 5.27 13.47
N LEU A 213 -13.03 6.28 12.85
CA LEU A 213 -12.22 6.06 11.65
C LEU A 213 -10.93 5.31 11.99
N ALA A 214 -10.40 4.57 11.02
CA ALA A 214 -9.05 4.04 11.16
C ALA A 214 -8.03 5.19 11.18
N SER A 215 -7.03 5.11 12.03
CA SER A 215 -5.85 5.96 11.96
C SER A 215 -4.85 5.40 10.94
N THR A 216 -3.91 6.23 10.48
CA THR A 216 -2.79 5.75 9.64
C THR A 216 -1.95 4.72 10.38
N ALA A 217 -1.84 4.83 11.71
CA ALA A 217 -1.13 3.88 12.57
C ALA A 217 -1.83 2.51 12.62
N ASP A 218 -3.18 2.45 12.63
CA ASP A 218 -3.91 1.16 12.58
C ASP A 218 -3.51 0.37 11.33
N VAL A 219 -3.37 1.06 10.20
CA VAL A 219 -2.95 0.44 8.94
C VAL A 219 -1.47 0.06 8.98
N ALA A 220 -0.59 0.98 9.39
CA ALA A 220 0.85 0.73 9.40
C ALA A 220 1.25 -0.43 10.32
N ASN A 221 0.62 -0.56 11.50
CA ASN A 221 0.87 -1.66 12.43
C ASN A 221 0.52 -3.03 11.82
N ALA A 222 -0.58 -3.13 11.08
CA ALA A 222 -0.94 -4.37 10.38
C ALA A 222 0.09 -4.73 9.30
N LEU A 223 0.65 -3.71 8.58
CA LEU A 223 1.69 -3.96 7.59
C LEU A 223 3.03 -4.36 8.24
N VAL A 224 3.40 -3.78 9.38
CA VAL A 224 4.58 -4.23 10.16
C VAL A 224 4.46 -5.71 10.48
N PHE A 225 3.33 -6.14 11.04
CA PHE A 225 3.09 -7.55 11.35
C PHE A 225 3.16 -8.44 10.10
N LEU A 226 2.45 -8.09 9.02
CA LEU A 226 2.45 -8.88 7.78
C LEU A 226 3.83 -8.92 7.10
N ALA A 227 4.66 -7.90 7.28
CA ALA A 227 6.03 -7.82 6.75
C ALA A 227 7.02 -8.65 7.58
N SER A 228 6.72 -8.90 8.84
CA SER A 228 7.61 -9.58 9.79
C SER A 228 7.66 -11.10 9.60
N ASP A 229 8.62 -11.74 10.23
CA ASP A 229 8.75 -13.19 10.25
C ASP A 229 7.66 -13.86 11.13
N GLU A 230 6.97 -13.10 12.00
CA GLU A 230 5.80 -13.57 12.79
C GLU A 230 4.62 -13.93 11.87
N ALA A 231 4.52 -13.33 10.69
CA ALA A 231 3.52 -13.64 9.67
C ALA A 231 3.99 -14.68 8.63
N ALA A 232 5.02 -15.49 8.93
CA ALA A 232 5.66 -16.39 7.97
C ALA A 232 4.69 -17.39 7.30
N PHE A 233 3.59 -17.75 7.96
CA PHE A 233 2.59 -18.68 7.40
C PHE A 233 1.34 -17.97 6.84
N ILE A 234 1.36 -16.62 6.73
CA ILE A 234 0.27 -15.82 6.18
C ILE A 234 0.63 -15.43 4.74
N ASN A 235 -0.09 -16.01 3.77
CA ASN A 235 0.15 -15.79 2.35
C ASN A 235 -1.17 -15.80 1.57
N GLY A 236 -1.41 -14.79 0.74
CA GLY A 236 -2.64 -14.62 -0.05
C GLY A 236 -3.83 -14.07 0.72
N VAL A 237 -3.63 -13.57 1.96
CA VAL A 237 -4.72 -13.00 2.75
C VAL A 237 -5.16 -11.65 2.18
N ALA A 238 -6.46 -11.42 2.25
CA ALA A 238 -7.09 -10.11 2.10
C ALA A 238 -7.54 -9.66 3.50
N LEU A 239 -6.70 -8.88 4.20
CA LEU A 239 -6.90 -8.51 5.60
C LEU A 239 -7.70 -7.21 5.71
N PRO A 240 -8.97 -7.22 6.18
CA PRO A 240 -9.71 -6.00 6.48
C PRO A 240 -9.09 -5.23 7.65
N ILE A 241 -9.01 -3.90 7.52
CA ILE A 241 -8.64 -2.98 8.61
C ILE A 241 -9.75 -1.93 8.64
N ASP A 242 -10.93 -2.32 9.10
CA ASP A 242 -12.17 -1.62 8.82
C ASP A 242 -13.09 -1.42 10.02
N GLY A 243 -12.64 -1.84 11.21
CA GLY A 243 -13.42 -1.72 12.43
C GLY A 243 -14.71 -2.55 12.45
N GLY A 244 -14.75 -3.63 11.65
CA GLY A 244 -15.88 -4.54 11.54
C GLY A 244 -16.89 -4.19 10.44
N LEU A 245 -16.60 -3.20 9.59
CA LEU A 245 -17.52 -2.73 8.55
C LEU A 245 -17.91 -3.85 7.58
N THR A 246 -17.01 -4.75 7.22
CA THR A 246 -17.27 -5.85 6.27
C THR A 246 -17.56 -7.19 6.94
N ALA A 247 -17.83 -7.24 8.24
CA ALA A 247 -18.02 -8.48 8.99
C ALA A 247 -19.47 -9.01 8.95
N TYR A 248 -20.42 -8.27 8.33
CA TYR A 248 -21.84 -8.64 8.22
C TYR A 248 -22.43 -8.29 6.87
#